data_c0e718166d3acdb9deb7ab31aaa3aaae
#
_entry.id   c0e718166d3acdb9deb7ab31aaa3aaae
#
_cell.length_a   1.000
_cell.length_b   1.000
_cell.length_c   1.000
_cell.angle_alpha   90.00
_cell.angle_beta   90.00
_cell.angle_gamma   90.00
#
_symmetry.space_group_name_H-M   'P 1'
#
loop_
_entity.id
_entity.type
_entity.pdbx_description
1 polymer ?
#
loop_
_entity_poly.entity_id
_entity_poly.type
_entity_poly.pdbx_seq_one_letter_code
_entity_poly.pdbx_strand_id
1 'polypeptide(L)'
;MKVTRIYTGDDGRSHFEELAIPMSESPTAGLMSGVVPTDGVFFREPAGDGPSDFLDFHVAPRRQFVIHLAGRVEIETGAGEKRQFGVGDILLADDTTGQGHMSRGVEGPRRQIFVALADSVDLDRWRRPG
;
A
#
# COMPACT_ATOMS: atom_id res chain seq x y z
N MET A 1 2.77 -9.71 10.19
CA MET A 1 3.57 -9.04 9.15
C MET A 1 3.20 -7.58 9.08
N LYS A 2 4.18 -6.71 9.13
CA LYS A 2 3.94 -5.26 9.10
C LYS A 2 3.61 -4.80 7.69
N VAL A 3 2.61 -3.93 7.57
CA VAL A 3 2.30 -3.21 6.34
C VAL A 3 2.05 -1.75 6.68
N THR A 4 2.37 -0.86 5.76
CA THR A 4 2.07 0.56 5.93
C THR A 4 0.77 0.87 5.22
N ARG A 5 -0.16 1.50 5.92
CA ARG A 5 -1.43 1.94 5.35
C ARG A 5 -1.39 3.44 5.10
N ILE A 6 -1.89 3.85 3.94
CA ILE A 6 -2.22 5.25 3.70
C ILE A 6 -3.75 5.36 3.64
N TYR A 7 -4.32 6.27 4.40
CA TYR A 7 -5.77 6.38 4.55
C TYR A 7 -6.18 7.85 4.63
N THR A 8 -7.45 8.11 4.36
CA THR A 8 -8.01 9.46 4.45
C THR A 8 -8.44 9.75 5.89
N GLY A 9 -7.86 10.78 6.48
CA GLY A 9 -8.25 11.24 7.81
C GLY A 9 -9.48 12.14 7.80
N ASP A 10 -9.91 12.54 8.99
CA ASP A 10 -11.08 13.43 9.15
C ASP A 10 -10.85 14.80 8.53
N ASP A 11 -9.59 15.19 8.34
CA ASP A 11 -9.21 16.45 7.70
C ASP A 11 -9.28 16.41 6.17
N GLY A 12 -9.67 15.27 5.58
CA GLY A 12 -9.69 15.08 4.13
C GLY A 12 -8.32 14.84 3.51
N ARG A 13 -7.28 14.74 4.32
CA ARG A 13 -5.90 14.49 3.86
C ARG A 13 -5.50 13.05 4.14
N SER A 14 -4.55 12.58 3.35
CA SER A 14 -4.00 11.24 3.55
C SER A 14 -2.99 11.23 4.69
N HIS A 15 -2.97 10.14 5.45
CA HIS A 15 -2.07 9.89 6.57
C HIS A 15 -1.53 8.48 6.49
N PHE A 16 -0.35 8.26 7.07
CA PHE A 16 0.23 6.92 7.17
C PHE A 16 0.00 6.35 8.56
N GLU A 17 -0.20 5.04 8.62
CA GLU A 17 -0.16 4.30 9.87
C GLU A 17 0.43 2.90 9.63
N GLU A 18 1.00 2.33 10.68
CA GLU A 18 1.51 0.97 10.61
C GLU A 18 0.43 0.00 11.06
N LEU A 19 0.24 -1.06 10.28
CA LEU A 19 -0.64 -2.17 10.62
C LEU A 19 0.18 -3.44 10.76
N ALA A 20 -0.35 -4.41 11.48
CA ALA A 20 0.24 -5.72 11.61
C ALA A 20 -0.80 -6.79 11.26
N ILE A 21 -0.58 -7.48 10.17
CA ILE A 21 -1.42 -8.62 9.81
C ILE A 21 -1.11 -9.74 10.81
N PRO A 22 -2.12 -10.26 11.52
CA PRO A 22 -1.91 -11.33 12.49
C PRO A 22 -1.33 -12.57 11.84
N MET A 23 -0.32 -13.14 12.48
CA MET A 23 0.38 -14.34 12.00
C MET A 23 0.31 -15.40 13.08
N SER A 24 0.25 -16.67 12.66
CA SER A 24 0.31 -17.79 13.58
C SER A 24 1.22 -18.88 13.04
N GLU A 25 1.71 -19.74 13.93
CA GLU A 25 2.58 -20.84 13.53
C GLU A 25 1.82 -21.84 12.67
N SER A 26 2.50 -22.30 11.61
CA SER A 26 2.02 -23.34 10.72
C SER A 26 2.99 -24.51 10.80
N PRO A 27 2.51 -25.78 10.80
CA PRO A 27 3.42 -26.93 10.83
C PRO A 27 4.40 -27.02 9.66
N THR A 28 4.07 -26.40 8.52
CA THR A 28 4.85 -26.55 7.29
C THR A 28 5.38 -25.25 6.72
N ALA A 29 4.84 -24.10 7.12
CA ALA A 29 5.11 -22.84 6.45
C ALA A 29 5.66 -21.75 7.37
N GLY A 30 6.07 -22.09 8.60
CA GLY A 30 6.52 -21.11 9.57
C GLY A 30 5.35 -20.27 10.09
N LEU A 31 5.42 -18.97 9.92
CA LEU A 31 4.32 -18.07 10.31
C LEU A 31 3.45 -17.76 9.11
N MET A 32 2.13 -17.93 9.27
CA MET A 32 1.15 -17.61 8.24
C MET A 32 0.02 -16.75 8.80
N SER A 33 -0.51 -15.87 7.97
CA SER A 33 -1.76 -15.21 8.27
C SER A 33 -2.94 -16.16 7.99
N GLY A 34 -4.12 -15.80 8.47
CA GLY A 34 -5.35 -16.34 7.91
C GLY A 34 -5.54 -15.85 6.48
N VAL A 35 -6.54 -16.40 5.80
CA VAL A 35 -6.88 -15.97 4.45
C VAL A 35 -7.42 -14.53 4.51
N VAL A 36 -6.86 -13.66 3.66
CA VAL A 36 -7.35 -12.30 3.50
C VAL A 36 -8.23 -12.28 2.26
N PRO A 37 -9.54 -12.03 2.40
CA PRO A 37 -10.43 -12.00 1.24
C PRO A 37 -10.04 -10.90 0.27
N THR A 38 -9.98 -11.24 -1.03
CA THR A 38 -9.58 -10.32 -2.09
C THR A 38 -10.54 -10.41 -3.26
N ASP A 39 -10.60 -9.34 -4.07
CA ASP A 39 -11.45 -9.25 -5.26
C ASP A 39 -10.65 -9.39 -6.55
N GLY A 40 -9.37 -9.66 -6.47
CA GLY A 40 -8.56 -9.88 -7.64
C GLY A 40 -7.18 -9.24 -7.55
N VAL A 41 -6.41 -9.46 -8.60
CA VAL A 41 -5.01 -9.05 -8.67
C VAL A 41 -4.77 -8.32 -9.99
N PHE A 42 -4.03 -7.21 -9.92
CA PHE A 42 -3.57 -6.48 -11.09
C PHE A 42 -2.05 -6.50 -11.13
N PHE A 43 -1.48 -6.64 -12.30
CA PHE A 43 -0.04 -6.52 -12.51
C PHE A 43 0.25 -5.20 -13.18
N ARG A 44 1.27 -4.49 -12.70
CA ARG A 44 1.61 -3.17 -13.22
C ARG A 44 3.08 -3.08 -13.55
N GLU A 45 3.36 -2.55 -14.73
CA GLU A 45 4.69 -2.07 -15.13
C GLU A 45 4.54 -0.66 -15.68
N PRO A 46 5.57 0.19 -15.57
CA PRO A 46 5.52 1.52 -16.19
C PRO A 46 5.56 1.41 -17.71
N ALA A 47 5.05 2.44 -18.38
CA ALA A 47 5.05 2.48 -19.84
C ALA A 47 6.45 2.73 -20.43
N GLY A 48 7.40 3.22 -19.63
CA GLY A 48 8.74 3.51 -20.05
C GLY A 48 9.77 3.09 -19.03
N ASP A 49 11.03 3.28 -19.35
CA ASP A 49 12.14 2.97 -18.46
C ASP A 49 12.45 4.17 -17.54
N GLY A 50 12.97 3.85 -16.38
CA GLY A 50 13.48 4.85 -15.45
C GLY A 50 12.51 5.25 -14.36
N PRO A 51 12.95 6.16 -13.49
CA PRO A 51 12.20 6.52 -12.28
C PRO A 51 11.24 7.70 -12.45
N SER A 52 11.08 8.26 -13.63
CA SER A 52 10.50 9.58 -13.85
C SER A 52 8.97 9.62 -13.80
N ASP A 53 8.28 8.53 -13.49
CA ASP A 53 6.83 8.54 -13.40
C ASP A 53 6.39 9.32 -12.16
N PHE A 54 5.65 10.38 -12.41
CA PHE A 54 5.12 11.26 -11.37
C PHE A 54 3.61 11.35 -11.52
N LEU A 55 2.91 11.22 -10.40
CA LEU A 55 1.47 11.47 -10.32
C LEU A 55 1.22 12.51 -9.24
N ASP A 56 0.61 13.62 -9.65
CA ASP A 56 0.16 14.64 -8.71
C ASP A 56 -0.94 14.08 -7.79
N PHE A 57 -1.43 14.87 -6.86
CA PHE A 57 -2.41 14.40 -5.89
C PHE A 57 -3.54 13.62 -6.55
N HIS A 58 -3.72 12.40 -6.10
CA HIS A 58 -4.76 11.49 -6.58
C HIS A 58 -5.14 10.53 -5.46
N VAL A 59 -6.36 10.04 -5.50
CA VAL A 59 -6.84 9.05 -4.54
C VAL A 59 -6.54 7.65 -5.03
N ALA A 60 -6.48 6.69 -4.12
CA ALA A 60 -6.43 5.29 -4.48
C ALA A 60 -7.74 4.91 -5.19
N PRO A 61 -7.68 4.16 -6.30
CA PRO A 61 -8.90 3.79 -7.02
C PRO A 61 -9.76 2.80 -6.25
N ARG A 62 -9.15 2.06 -5.35
CA ARG A 62 -9.79 1.06 -4.50
C ARG A 62 -8.87 0.76 -3.34
N ARG A 63 -9.40 0.14 -2.29
CA ARG A 63 -8.57 -0.34 -1.18
C ARG A 63 -7.78 -1.55 -1.66
N GLN A 64 -6.47 -1.44 -1.67
CA GLN A 64 -5.62 -2.49 -2.24
C GLN A 64 -4.23 -2.51 -1.63
N PHE A 65 -3.66 -3.71 -1.55
CA PHE A 65 -2.23 -3.84 -1.31
C PHE A 65 -1.47 -3.46 -2.58
N VAL A 66 -0.38 -2.75 -2.39
CA VAL A 66 0.61 -2.50 -3.44
C VAL A 66 1.89 -3.21 -3.02
N ILE A 67 2.22 -4.28 -3.72
CA ILE A 67 3.40 -5.12 -3.43
C ILE A 67 4.49 -4.75 -4.41
N HIS A 68 5.64 -4.31 -3.90
CA HIS A 68 6.72 -3.78 -4.73
C HIS A 68 7.71 -4.89 -5.07
N LEU A 69 7.88 -5.16 -6.36
CA LEU A 69 8.76 -6.19 -6.89
C LEU A 69 10.05 -5.63 -7.48
N ALA A 70 10.03 -4.40 -7.96
CA ALA A 70 11.21 -3.74 -8.50
C ALA A 70 11.04 -2.23 -8.43
N GLY A 71 12.15 -1.51 -8.33
CA GLY A 71 12.15 -0.06 -8.28
C GLY A 71 11.82 0.49 -6.91
N ARG A 72 11.68 1.81 -6.84
CA ARG A 72 11.37 2.53 -5.60
C ARG A 72 10.51 3.73 -5.89
N VAL A 73 9.52 3.99 -5.05
CA VAL A 73 8.61 5.12 -5.16
C VAL A 73 8.60 5.91 -3.86
N GLU A 74 8.46 7.23 -3.98
CA GLU A 74 8.19 8.11 -2.85
C GLU A 74 6.72 8.55 -2.89
N ILE A 75 6.04 8.39 -1.77
CA ILE A 75 4.65 8.82 -1.59
C ILE A 75 4.65 10.01 -0.64
N GLU A 76 3.99 11.09 -1.04
CA GLU A 76 3.89 12.31 -0.25
C GLU A 76 2.44 12.67 0.02
N THR A 77 2.13 12.99 1.28
CA THR A 77 0.79 13.43 1.68
C THR A 77 0.68 14.95 1.60
N GLY A 78 -0.55 15.46 1.64
CA GLY A 78 -0.78 16.91 1.64
C GLY A 78 -0.22 17.64 2.84
N ALA A 79 0.03 16.96 3.94
CA ALA A 79 0.69 17.52 5.12
C ALA A 79 2.22 17.54 4.99
N GLY A 80 2.76 17.01 3.88
CA GLY A 80 4.20 17.01 3.63
C GLY A 80 4.94 15.79 4.16
N GLU A 81 4.23 14.80 4.70
CA GLU A 81 4.86 13.56 5.12
C GLU A 81 5.24 12.74 3.89
N LYS A 82 6.46 12.21 3.88
CA LYS A 82 6.99 11.43 2.76
C LYS A 82 7.47 10.08 3.26
N ARG A 83 7.17 9.03 2.50
CA ARG A 83 7.71 7.70 2.73
C ARG A 83 8.07 7.06 1.41
N GLN A 84 9.14 6.26 1.42
CA GLN A 84 9.58 5.51 0.25
C GLN A 84 9.24 4.04 0.40
N PHE A 85 8.89 3.42 -0.71
CA PHE A 85 8.58 1.99 -0.80
C PHE A 85 9.40 1.38 -1.90
N GLY A 86 10.10 0.31 -1.59
CA GLY A 86 10.94 -0.43 -2.52
C GLY A 86 10.66 -1.92 -2.44
N VAL A 87 11.55 -2.72 -3.02
CA VAL A 87 11.40 -4.17 -3.11
C VAL A 87 11.12 -4.78 -1.74
N GLY A 88 10.04 -5.55 -1.65
CA GLY A 88 9.62 -6.21 -0.43
C GLY A 88 8.68 -5.39 0.45
N ASP A 89 8.53 -4.09 0.19
CA ASP A 89 7.61 -3.25 0.96
C ASP A 89 6.18 -3.43 0.47
N ILE A 90 5.24 -3.43 1.41
CA ILE A 90 3.81 -3.56 1.12
C ILE A 90 3.12 -2.30 1.62
N LEU A 91 2.47 -1.60 0.70
CA LEU A 91 1.61 -0.45 1.02
C LEU A 91 0.16 -0.89 0.92
N LEU A 92 -0.63 -0.59 1.93
CA LEU A 92 -2.08 -0.71 1.83
C LEU A 92 -2.64 0.66 1.45
N ALA A 93 -3.01 0.82 0.19
CA ALA A 93 -3.60 2.06 -0.31
C ALA A 93 -5.09 2.06 0.02
N ASP A 94 -5.50 3.00 0.88
CA ASP A 94 -6.87 3.09 1.40
C ASP A 94 -7.36 4.54 1.45
N ASP A 95 -6.64 5.47 0.85
CA ASP A 95 -7.06 6.86 0.73
C ASP A 95 -7.90 7.05 -0.54
N THR A 96 -9.09 6.46 -0.52
CA THR A 96 -10.00 6.42 -1.67
C THR A 96 -10.85 7.70 -1.81
N THR A 97 -10.73 8.62 -0.87
CA THR A 97 -11.47 9.88 -0.84
C THR A 97 -10.53 11.03 -0.50
N GLY A 98 -11.02 12.26 -0.57
CA GLY A 98 -10.28 13.45 -0.15
C GLY A 98 -9.20 13.85 -1.14
N GLN A 99 -8.12 14.41 -0.62
CA GLN A 99 -7.02 14.94 -1.44
C GLN A 99 -6.16 13.86 -2.08
N GLY A 100 -6.00 12.72 -1.41
CA GLY A 100 -5.10 11.69 -1.89
C GLY A 100 -3.64 12.02 -1.62
N HIS A 101 -2.77 11.42 -2.43
CA HIS A 101 -1.32 11.53 -2.28
C HIS A 101 -0.65 11.77 -3.62
N MET A 102 0.58 12.29 -3.58
CA MET A 102 1.46 12.34 -4.73
C MET A 102 2.37 11.11 -4.74
N SER A 103 2.74 10.65 -5.92
CA SER A 103 3.73 9.59 -6.05
C SER A 103 4.79 9.98 -7.08
N ARG A 104 6.05 9.64 -6.76
CA ARG A 104 7.20 9.94 -7.61
C ARG A 104 8.13 8.75 -7.64
N GLY A 105 8.47 8.28 -8.84
CA GLY A 105 9.46 7.25 -9.00
C GLY A 105 10.84 7.76 -8.55
N VAL A 106 11.53 6.97 -7.73
CA VAL A 106 12.88 7.27 -7.24
C VAL A 106 13.89 6.41 -7.98
N GLU A 107 13.57 5.13 -8.11
CA GLU A 107 14.36 4.17 -8.91
C GLU A 107 13.40 3.41 -9.80
N GLY A 108 13.78 3.18 -11.01
CA GLY A 108 12.95 2.44 -11.95
C GLY A 108 13.76 1.45 -12.75
N PRO A 109 13.10 0.66 -13.60
CA PRO A 109 11.65 0.62 -13.73
C PRO A 109 10.97 -0.03 -12.51
N ARG A 110 9.74 0.37 -12.23
CA ARG A 110 8.95 -0.18 -11.11
C ARG A 110 8.08 -1.32 -11.61
N ARG A 111 8.00 -2.38 -10.81
CA ARG A 111 7.08 -3.50 -11.04
C ARG A 111 6.30 -3.73 -9.75
N GLN A 112 4.99 -3.89 -9.89
CA GLN A 112 4.12 -3.98 -8.74
C GLN A 112 3.00 -4.98 -8.99
N ILE A 113 2.51 -5.56 -7.89
CA ILE A 113 1.27 -6.33 -7.88
C ILE A 113 0.29 -5.56 -7.00
N PHE A 114 -0.91 -5.29 -7.52
CA PHE A 114 -2.01 -4.72 -6.75
C PHE A 114 -2.98 -5.84 -6.40
N VAL A 115 -3.27 -5.98 -5.11
CA VAL A 115 -4.22 -6.97 -4.63
C VAL A 115 -5.42 -6.24 -4.03
N ALA A 116 -6.55 -6.26 -4.75
CA ALA A 116 -7.76 -5.57 -4.30
C ALA A 116 -8.35 -6.29 -3.09
N LEU A 117 -8.51 -5.57 -1.99
CA LEU A 117 -9.10 -6.12 -0.79
C LEU A 117 -10.63 -6.17 -0.91
N ALA A 118 -11.23 -7.25 -0.46
CA ALA A 118 -12.68 -7.29 -0.32
C ALA A 118 -13.13 -6.30 0.75
N ASP A 119 -14.31 -5.72 0.56
CA ASP A 119 -14.87 -4.76 1.52
C ASP A 119 -15.11 -5.35 2.89
N SER A 120 -15.26 -6.68 2.96
CA SER A 120 -15.50 -7.39 4.22
C SER A 120 -14.28 -7.44 5.15
N VAL A 121 -13.08 -7.08 4.66
CA VAL A 121 -11.87 -7.13 5.49
C VAL A 121 -11.95 -6.04 6.56
N ASP A 122 -11.86 -6.47 7.82
CA ASP A 122 -11.89 -5.57 8.98
C ASP A 122 -10.46 -5.21 9.37
N LEU A 123 -10.04 -3.99 9.01
CA LEU A 123 -8.69 -3.51 9.29
C LEU A 123 -8.43 -3.24 10.77
N ASP A 124 -9.48 -3.08 11.58
CA ASP A 124 -9.30 -2.83 13.01
C ASP A 124 -8.56 -3.98 13.68
N ARG A 125 -8.70 -5.19 13.15
CA ARG A 125 -8.01 -6.37 13.66
C ARG A 125 -6.49 -6.32 13.41
N TRP A 126 -6.04 -5.47 12.50
CA TRP A 126 -4.64 -5.30 12.16
C TRP A 126 -4.00 -4.13 12.88
N ARG A 127 -4.80 -3.31 13.53
CA ARG A 127 -4.29 -2.24 14.39
C ARG A 127 -3.73 -2.85 15.65
N ARG A 128 -2.56 -2.42 16.01
CA ARG A 128 -1.95 -2.95 17.21
C ARG A 128 -2.68 -2.42 18.43
N PRO A 129 -3.05 -3.30 19.36
CA PRO A 129 -3.53 -2.82 20.64
C PRO A 129 -2.40 -2.01 21.28
N GLY A 130 -2.75 -0.85 21.74
CA GLY A 130 -1.87 0.19 22.23
C GLY A 130 -0.67 -0.21 23.04
#